data_9ef835e9e59d991cab28412b2e94cacc
#
_entry.id   9ef835e9e59d991cab28412b2e94cacc
#
_cell.length_a   1.000
_cell.length_b   1.000
_cell.length_c   1.000
_cell.angle_alpha   90.00
_cell.angle_beta   90.00
_cell.angle_gamma   90.00
#
_symmetry.space_group_name_H-M   'P 1'
#
loop_
_entity.id
_entity.type
_entity.pdbx_description
1 polymer ?
#
loop_
_entity_poly.entity_id
_entity_poly.type
_entity_poly.pdbx_seq_one_letter_code
_entity_poly.pdbx_strand_id
1 'polypeptide(L)'
;MLPLTGCGATPSTQNGVTTLRFMQNKPEVVAYFNQVIKDFEALNPDIRVIQDFNEGNFVPGLVRNDPPDVVTRGFAQATADFVRKGVFADLSDMPVAASIDPKIQDLVSSWGQYNGNETSALPFSLAAAGVIYNRDIFAAQGVQVPTTWDEFMAACETFKAAGITPIYGTFKDNWTLGQGMFDYVAGGMLDVGDFFSKLTARGANITQGAPESFTSNFGPALPKMLQLAAFSQNGAASKNYADGNAAFAKGQAAMYLQGPWALSQLVAANKNVRLGSFPLPVTNNPADTKARVNVDMALSITRNTPNMAAAQRFVSYLLEPSVVNTYNEKNAAFSPLKDAPAVENPQITGLSASVTEGRYYQGATTYFPPSVPLYNYVQSFVYGKNGQQFLAALDDEWRRVAERTAV
;
A
#
# COMPACT_ATOMS: atom_id res chain seq x y z
N MET A 1 -0.48 -42.73 -33.29
CA MET A 1 -0.69 -41.45 -32.65
C MET A 1 -1.44 -41.69 -31.35
N LEU A 2 -0.77 -41.66 -30.23
CA LEU A 2 -1.39 -41.68 -28.90
C LEU A 2 -1.76 -40.23 -28.54
N PRO A 3 -2.98 -39.98 -28.02
CA PRO A 3 -3.33 -38.64 -27.57
C PRO A 3 -2.54 -38.33 -26.30
N LEU A 4 -1.78 -37.25 -26.31
CA LEU A 4 -1.24 -36.61 -25.12
C LEU A 4 -2.41 -36.02 -24.31
N THR A 5 -2.90 -36.79 -23.32
CA THR A 5 -3.78 -36.29 -22.28
C THR A 5 -2.94 -35.32 -21.42
N GLY A 6 -3.18 -34.03 -21.56
CA GLY A 6 -2.63 -33.03 -20.67
C GLY A 6 -3.04 -33.34 -19.23
N CYS A 7 -2.07 -33.43 -18.31
CA CYS A 7 -2.31 -33.46 -16.87
C CYS A 7 -2.93 -32.12 -16.45
N GLY A 8 -4.24 -31.98 -16.59
CA GLY A 8 -5.00 -30.97 -15.86
C GLY A 8 -4.97 -31.31 -14.37
N ALA A 9 -4.71 -30.35 -13.51
CA ALA A 9 -4.76 -30.54 -12.07
C ALA A 9 -6.14 -31.10 -11.69
N THR A 10 -6.18 -32.21 -10.97
CA THR A 10 -7.43 -32.86 -10.55
C THR A 10 -8.03 -32.05 -9.37
N PRO A 11 -9.37 -31.81 -9.37
CA PRO A 11 -10.00 -31.15 -8.21
C PRO A 11 -9.67 -31.91 -6.91
N SER A 12 -9.32 -31.19 -5.86
CA SER A 12 -9.04 -31.75 -4.53
C SER A 12 -10.36 -32.07 -3.80
N THR A 13 -11.19 -32.93 -4.43
CA THR A 13 -12.49 -33.31 -3.88
C THR A 13 -12.37 -34.69 -3.23
N GLN A 14 -12.57 -34.76 -1.91
CA GLN A 14 -12.70 -35.99 -1.15
C GLN A 14 -14.08 -36.06 -0.52
N ASN A 15 -14.78 -37.19 -0.69
CA ASN A 15 -16.13 -37.41 -0.14
C ASN A 15 -17.15 -36.30 -0.50
N GLY A 16 -17.05 -35.71 -1.69
CA GLY A 16 -17.94 -34.62 -2.12
C GLY A 16 -17.57 -33.22 -1.59
N VAL A 17 -16.49 -33.10 -0.80
CA VAL A 17 -16.02 -31.81 -0.28
C VAL A 17 -14.81 -31.33 -1.08
N THR A 18 -14.91 -30.11 -1.63
CA THR A 18 -13.81 -29.43 -2.34
C THR A 18 -12.92 -28.70 -1.37
N THR A 19 -11.62 -28.94 -1.39
CA THR A 19 -10.66 -28.22 -0.55
C THR A 19 -10.01 -27.09 -1.33
N LEU A 20 -10.19 -25.85 -0.86
CA LEU A 20 -9.52 -24.64 -1.35
C LEU A 20 -8.29 -24.32 -0.50
N ARG A 21 -7.23 -23.86 -1.15
CA ARG A 21 -6.08 -23.25 -0.48
C ARG A 21 -6.16 -21.74 -0.66
N PHE A 22 -6.27 -21.03 0.46
CA PHE A 22 -6.33 -19.58 0.53
C PHE A 22 -5.03 -19.03 1.10
N MET A 23 -4.26 -18.30 0.30
CA MET A 23 -3.05 -17.64 0.75
C MET A 23 -3.34 -16.16 1.04
N GLN A 24 -2.88 -15.71 2.20
CA GLN A 24 -2.81 -14.31 2.56
C GLN A 24 -1.45 -14.00 3.20
N ASN A 25 -0.98 -12.74 3.14
CA ASN A 25 0.39 -12.40 3.50
C ASN A 25 0.53 -11.59 4.80
N LYS A 26 -0.51 -11.57 5.65
CA LYS A 26 -0.55 -10.76 6.87
C LYS A 26 -0.76 -11.63 8.12
N PRO A 27 0.28 -11.93 8.90
CA PRO A 27 0.15 -12.72 10.13
C PRO A 27 -0.83 -12.13 11.14
N GLU A 28 -0.95 -10.81 11.21
CA GLU A 28 -1.80 -10.09 12.16
C GLU A 28 -3.30 -10.30 11.92
N VAL A 29 -3.72 -10.75 10.72
CA VAL A 29 -5.14 -10.98 10.39
C VAL A 29 -5.52 -12.45 10.27
N VAL A 30 -4.63 -13.37 10.63
CA VAL A 30 -4.89 -14.83 10.60
C VAL A 30 -6.13 -15.20 11.42
N ALA A 31 -6.28 -14.64 12.62
CA ALA A 31 -7.43 -14.90 13.47
C ALA A 31 -8.76 -14.40 12.85
N TYR A 32 -8.72 -13.26 12.16
CA TYR A 32 -9.87 -12.73 11.43
C TYR A 32 -10.31 -13.69 10.33
N PHE A 33 -9.39 -14.09 9.45
CA PHE A 33 -9.71 -14.99 8.35
C PHE A 33 -10.09 -16.41 8.82
N ASN A 34 -9.56 -16.89 9.94
CA ASN A 34 -10.03 -18.16 10.53
C ASN A 34 -11.52 -18.10 10.89
N GLN A 35 -12.00 -16.96 11.43
CA GLN A 35 -13.42 -16.80 11.72
C GLN A 35 -14.25 -16.70 10.43
N VAL A 36 -13.80 -15.89 9.47
CA VAL A 36 -14.45 -15.72 8.15
C VAL A 36 -14.56 -17.05 7.41
N ILE A 37 -13.51 -17.88 7.44
CA ILE A 37 -13.50 -19.20 6.83
C ILE A 37 -14.52 -20.12 7.51
N LYS A 38 -14.56 -20.13 8.83
CA LYS A 38 -15.53 -20.93 9.59
C LYS A 38 -16.98 -20.55 9.25
N ASP A 39 -17.25 -19.26 9.12
CA ASP A 39 -18.60 -18.76 8.79
C ASP A 39 -18.95 -19.11 7.33
N PHE A 40 -17.99 -19.00 6.42
CA PHE A 40 -18.15 -19.43 5.03
C PHE A 40 -18.42 -20.94 4.90
N GLU A 41 -17.66 -21.78 5.59
CA GLU A 41 -17.81 -23.24 5.56
C GLU A 41 -19.18 -23.67 6.14
N ALA A 42 -19.71 -22.96 7.14
CA ALA A 42 -21.03 -23.21 7.67
C ALA A 42 -22.15 -22.98 6.65
N LEU A 43 -21.97 -22.01 5.74
CA LEU A 43 -22.88 -21.72 4.63
C LEU A 43 -22.62 -22.59 3.39
N ASN A 44 -21.45 -23.21 3.31
CA ASN A 44 -20.96 -23.97 2.15
C ASN A 44 -20.35 -25.29 2.59
N PRO A 45 -21.17 -26.26 3.10
CA PRO A 45 -20.64 -27.52 3.68
C PRO A 45 -19.92 -28.42 2.66
N ASP A 46 -20.04 -28.12 1.37
CA ASP A 46 -19.35 -28.77 0.27
C ASP A 46 -17.95 -28.18 0.00
N ILE A 47 -17.53 -27.14 0.75
CA ILE A 47 -16.22 -26.49 0.57
C ILE A 47 -15.49 -26.44 1.92
N ARG A 48 -14.21 -26.79 1.89
CA ARG A 48 -13.24 -26.62 2.97
C ARG A 48 -12.19 -25.61 2.54
N VAL A 49 -11.82 -24.64 3.40
CA VAL A 49 -10.78 -23.66 3.10
C VAL A 49 -9.60 -23.81 4.06
N ILE A 50 -8.40 -24.00 3.50
CA ILE A 50 -7.14 -24.06 4.26
C ILE A 50 -6.40 -22.74 4.06
N GLN A 51 -6.24 -21.98 5.14
CA GLN A 51 -5.48 -20.73 5.14
C GLN A 51 -3.98 -21.00 5.20
N ASP A 52 -3.21 -20.39 4.29
CA ASP A 52 -1.75 -20.26 4.37
C ASP A 52 -1.38 -18.76 4.49
N PHE A 53 -0.57 -18.41 5.46
CA PHE A 53 -0.09 -17.03 5.67
C PHE A 53 1.42 -16.89 5.39
N ASN A 54 2.04 -17.89 4.76
CA ASN A 54 3.42 -17.84 4.33
C ASN A 54 3.52 -17.46 2.85
N GLU A 55 3.71 -16.18 2.57
CA GLU A 55 3.87 -15.65 1.20
C GLU A 55 5.02 -16.32 0.43
N GLY A 56 6.05 -16.81 1.14
CA GLY A 56 7.18 -17.53 0.56
C GLY A 56 6.78 -18.81 -0.18
N ASN A 57 5.59 -19.36 0.07
CA ASN A 57 5.08 -20.56 -0.59
C ASN A 57 4.52 -20.28 -2.00
N PHE A 58 4.21 -19.03 -2.34
CA PHE A 58 3.51 -18.69 -3.59
C PHE A 58 4.34 -19.01 -4.85
N VAL A 59 5.53 -18.41 -4.96
CA VAL A 59 6.39 -18.62 -6.14
C VAL A 59 6.81 -20.09 -6.30
N PRO A 60 7.28 -20.78 -5.24
CA PRO A 60 7.51 -22.23 -5.32
C PRO A 60 6.27 -23.04 -5.74
N GLY A 61 5.07 -22.63 -5.31
CA GLY A 61 3.81 -23.24 -5.74
C GLY A 61 3.59 -23.09 -7.24
N LEU A 62 3.78 -21.88 -7.79
CA LEU A 62 3.70 -21.63 -9.23
C LEU A 62 4.67 -22.51 -10.03
N VAL A 63 5.93 -22.61 -9.58
CA VAL A 63 6.97 -23.43 -10.25
C VAL A 63 6.62 -24.91 -10.26
N ARG A 64 6.00 -25.42 -9.19
CA ARG A 64 5.56 -26.81 -9.09
C ARG A 64 4.21 -27.08 -9.78
N ASN A 65 3.60 -26.05 -10.41
CA ASN A 65 2.24 -26.11 -10.95
C ASN A 65 1.20 -26.51 -9.89
N ASP A 66 1.41 -26.06 -8.65
CA ASP A 66 0.58 -26.32 -7.49
C ASP A 66 0.43 -25.05 -6.63
N PRO A 67 -0.05 -23.92 -7.20
CA PRO A 67 -0.29 -22.67 -6.45
C PRO A 67 -1.55 -22.77 -5.59
N PRO A 68 -1.73 -21.85 -4.61
CA PRO A 68 -3.00 -21.68 -3.91
C PRO A 68 -4.12 -21.30 -4.89
N ASP A 69 -5.37 -21.69 -4.56
CA ASP A 69 -6.54 -21.40 -5.40
C ASP A 69 -6.92 -19.92 -5.36
N VAL A 70 -6.97 -19.36 -4.13
CA VAL A 70 -7.29 -17.96 -3.86
C VAL A 70 -6.12 -17.31 -3.17
N VAL A 71 -5.78 -16.10 -3.61
CA VAL A 71 -4.65 -15.32 -3.12
C VAL A 71 -5.09 -13.92 -2.75
N THR A 72 -4.66 -13.41 -1.60
CA THR A 72 -4.73 -11.98 -1.30
C THR A 72 -3.35 -11.43 -0.97
N ARG A 73 -3.00 -10.31 -1.62
CA ARG A 73 -1.71 -9.65 -1.52
C ARG A 73 -1.86 -8.15 -1.68
N GLY A 74 -0.89 -7.39 -1.15
CA GLY A 74 -0.74 -6.00 -1.50
C GLY A 74 -0.51 -5.83 -3.01
N PHE A 75 -1.18 -4.85 -3.62
CA PHE A 75 -1.00 -4.59 -5.05
C PHE A 75 0.18 -3.63 -5.26
N ALA A 76 1.31 -4.20 -5.60
CA ALA A 76 2.56 -3.52 -5.91
C ALA A 76 3.18 -4.15 -7.16
N GLN A 77 4.32 -3.64 -7.62
CA GLN A 77 5.00 -4.08 -8.85
C GLN A 77 5.08 -5.62 -8.99
N ALA A 78 5.45 -6.33 -7.90
CA ALA A 78 5.54 -7.80 -7.93
C ALA A 78 4.19 -8.47 -8.21
N THR A 79 3.07 -7.95 -7.67
CA THR A 79 1.73 -8.48 -7.93
C THR A 79 1.27 -8.12 -9.34
N ALA A 80 1.51 -6.89 -9.80
CA ALA A 80 1.24 -6.46 -11.16
C ALA A 80 2.00 -7.31 -12.20
N ASP A 81 3.24 -7.73 -11.91
CA ASP A 81 4.01 -8.65 -12.75
C ASP A 81 3.35 -10.02 -12.89
N PHE A 82 2.78 -10.57 -11.81
CA PHE A 82 2.02 -11.82 -11.89
C PHE A 82 0.74 -11.66 -12.71
N VAL A 83 0.03 -10.53 -12.57
CA VAL A 83 -1.14 -10.22 -13.40
C VAL A 83 -0.74 -10.17 -14.87
N ARG A 84 0.26 -9.38 -15.24
CA ARG A 84 0.73 -9.24 -16.63
C ARG A 84 1.20 -10.56 -17.26
N LYS A 85 1.64 -11.52 -16.44
CA LYS A 85 2.04 -12.87 -16.87
C LYS A 85 0.87 -13.87 -16.93
N GLY A 86 -0.37 -13.43 -16.67
CA GLY A 86 -1.55 -14.26 -16.73
C GLY A 86 -1.65 -15.32 -15.62
N VAL A 87 -0.99 -15.10 -14.48
CA VAL A 87 -1.02 -16.01 -13.33
C VAL A 87 -2.43 -16.09 -12.72
N PHE A 88 -3.18 -15.00 -12.78
CA PHE A 88 -4.51 -14.91 -12.19
C PHE A 88 -5.61 -14.93 -13.26
N ALA A 89 -6.76 -15.50 -12.90
CA ALA A 89 -7.93 -15.59 -13.75
C ALA A 89 -8.60 -14.21 -13.92
N ASP A 90 -9.39 -14.09 -14.99
CA ASP A 90 -10.31 -12.95 -15.15
C ASP A 90 -11.49 -13.09 -14.18
N LEU A 91 -11.76 -12.04 -13.44
CA LEU A 91 -12.83 -11.92 -12.45
C LEU A 91 -13.90 -10.88 -12.88
N SER A 92 -13.79 -10.32 -14.10
CA SER A 92 -14.67 -9.24 -14.58
C SER A 92 -16.14 -9.65 -14.62
N ASP A 93 -16.42 -10.94 -14.91
CA ASP A 93 -17.77 -11.49 -14.97
C ASP A 93 -18.38 -11.83 -13.60
N MET A 94 -17.61 -11.70 -12.52
CA MET A 94 -18.14 -11.93 -11.18
C MET A 94 -19.04 -10.76 -10.76
N PRO A 95 -20.29 -11.01 -10.32
CA PRO A 95 -21.21 -9.92 -9.91
C PRO A 95 -20.61 -9.00 -8.84
N VAL A 96 -19.78 -9.54 -7.94
CA VAL A 96 -19.11 -8.77 -6.88
C VAL A 96 -18.07 -7.78 -7.41
N ALA A 97 -17.51 -7.97 -8.60
CA ALA A 97 -16.61 -7.01 -9.22
C ALA A 97 -17.31 -5.66 -9.45
N ALA A 98 -18.60 -5.68 -9.79
CA ALA A 98 -19.40 -4.48 -9.98
C ALA A 98 -19.67 -3.69 -8.68
N SER A 99 -19.47 -4.27 -7.49
CA SER A 99 -19.62 -3.57 -6.21
C SER A 99 -18.42 -2.72 -5.83
N ILE A 100 -17.26 -2.94 -6.46
CA ILE A 100 -16.04 -2.18 -6.20
C ILE A 100 -16.16 -0.76 -6.79
N ASP A 101 -15.69 0.26 -6.07
CA ASP A 101 -15.57 1.61 -6.60
C ASP A 101 -14.62 1.63 -7.80
N PRO A 102 -15.07 2.12 -8.99
CA PRO A 102 -14.24 2.13 -10.18
C PRO A 102 -12.92 2.87 -10.03
N LYS A 103 -12.88 3.94 -9.23
CA LYS A 103 -11.64 4.70 -8.96
C LYS A 103 -10.64 3.87 -8.15
N ILE A 104 -11.15 3.04 -7.22
CA ILE A 104 -10.31 2.13 -6.43
C ILE A 104 -9.87 0.93 -7.28
N GLN A 105 -10.77 0.39 -8.12
CA GLN A 105 -10.41 -0.65 -9.07
C GLN A 105 -9.31 -0.18 -10.04
N ASP A 106 -9.35 1.08 -10.46
CA ASP A 106 -8.36 1.66 -11.37
C ASP A 106 -6.94 1.71 -10.77
N LEU A 107 -6.79 1.81 -9.44
CA LEU A 107 -5.49 1.67 -8.77
C LEU A 107 -4.80 0.32 -9.04
N VAL A 108 -5.55 -0.67 -9.44
CA VAL A 108 -5.07 -2.01 -9.77
C VAL A 108 -4.99 -2.18 -11.29
N SER A 109 -6.06 -1.83 -12.00
CA SER A 109 -6.23 -2.12 -13.43
C SER A 109 -5.34 -1.25 -14.31
N SER A 110 -5.01 -0.02 -13.89
CA SER A 110 -4.21 0.92 -14.70
C SER A 110 -2.79 0.44 -15.02
N TRP A 111 -2.23 -0.48 -14.24
CA TRP A 111 -0.85 -0.96 -14.42
C TRP A 111 -0.64 -2.46 -14.22
N GLY A 112 -1.69 -3.19 -13.97
CA GLY A 112 -1.66 -4.64 -13.79
C GLY A 112 -2.76 -5.33 -14.57
N GLN A 113 -2.68 -5.39 -15.91
CA GLN A 113 -3.65 -6.08 -16.77
C GLN A 113 -2.99 -7.20 -17.58
N TYR A 114 -3.76 -8.24 -17.85
CA TYR A 114 -3.46 -9.30 -18.79
C TYR A 114 -4.47 -9.26 -19.93
N ASN A 115 -4.05 -9.52 -21.17
CA ASN A 115 -4.89 -9.45 -22.38
C ASN A 115 -5.69 -8.14 -22.56
N GLY A 116 -5.22 -7.03 -21.98
CA GLY A 116 -5.73 -5.68 -22.25
C GLY A 116 -6.99 -5.25 -21.49
N ASN A 117 -7.84 -6.18 -21.02
CA ASN A 117 -9.12 -5.88 -20.37
C ASN A 117 -9.57 -6.87 -19.29
N GLU A 118 -8.72 -7.83 -18.93
CA GLU A 118 -9.04 -8.75 -17.83
C GLU A 118 -8.88 -8.05 -16.47
N THR A 119 -9.84 -8.30 -15.58
CA THR A 119 -9.79 -7.89 -14.18
C THR A 119 -9.29 -9.06 -13.34
N SER A 120 -7.98 -9.14 -13.11
CA SER A 120 -7.35 -10.29 -12.43
C SER A 120 -7.10 -10.08 -10.94
N ALA A 121 -7.49 -8.93 -10.39
CA ALA A 121 -7.40 -8.62 -8.98
C ALA A 121 -8.53 -7.66 -8.57
N LEU A 122 -9.21 -7.98 -7.47
CA LEU A 122 -10.28 -7.16 -6.89
C LEU A 122 -9.78 -6.55 -5.57
N PRO A 123 -9.76 -5.22 -5.40
CA PRO A 123 -9.42 -4.60 -4.13
C PRO A 123 -10.30 -5.12 -2.99
N PHE A 124 -9.67 -5.46 -1.86
CA PHE A 124 -10.34 -5.89 -0.64
C PHE A 124 -10.12 -4.90 0.51
N SER A 125 -8.97 -4.24 0.53
CA SER A 125 -8.63 -3.26 1.55
C SER A 125 -7.76 -2.15 0.97
N LEU A 126 -8.10 -0.90 1.31
CA LEU A 126 -7.36 0.29 0.93
C LEU A 126 -6.75 0.93 2.19
N ALA A 127 -5.44 0.90 2.30
CA ALA A 127 -4.71 1.64 3.33
C ALA A 127 -4.50 3.07 2.85
N ALA A 128 -5.14 4.04 3.53
CA ALA A 128 -4.83 5.45 3.33
C ALA A 128 -3.86 5.93 4.42
N ALA A 129 -2.85 6.66 4.03
CA ALA A 129 -1.77 7.12 4.88
C ALA A 129 -1.52 8.62 4.73
N GLY A 130 -1.08 9.22 5.81
CA GLY A 130 -0.73 10.63 5.91
C GLY A 130 0.08 10.88 7.18
N VAL A 131 0.15 12.12 7.59
CA VAL A 131 0.79 12.51 8.85
C VAL A 131 -0.07 12.05 10.02
N ILE A 132 0.44 11.16 10.85
CA ILE A 132 -0.18 10.85 12.15
C ILE A 132 0.19 11.99 13.12
N TYR A 133 -0.77 12.52 13.86
CA TYR A 133 -0.51 13.57 14.83
C TYR A 133 -1.13 13.29 16.20
N ASN A 134 -0.53 13.85 17.23
CA ASN A 134 -1.03 13.80 18.59
C ASN A 134 -2.02 14.96 18.78
N ARG A 135 -3.31 14.63 18.91
CA ARG A 135 -4.40 15.62 19.04
C ARG A 135 -4.29 16.48 20.27
N ASP A 136 -3.75 15.95 21.37
CA ASP A 136 -3.60 16.68 22.63
C ASP A 136 -2.48 17.72 22.53
N ILE A 137 -1.36 17.39 21.87
CA ILE A 137 -0.27 18.34 21.61
C ILE A 137 -0.74 19.47 20.71
N PHE A 138 -1.45 19.16 19.61
CA PHE A 138 -2.01 20.17 18.71
C PHE A 138 -2.95 21.10 19.46
N ALA A 139 -3.89 20.57 20.26
CA ALA A 139 -4.82 21.36 21.03
C ALA A 139 -4.11 22.23 22.08
N ALA A 140 -3.12 21.70 22.80
CA ALA A 140 -2.38 22.42 23.82
C ALA A 140 -1.57 23.59 23.26
N GLN A 141 -1.12 23.51 21.99
CA GLN A 141 -0.38 24.56 21.32
C GLN A 141 -1.28 25.46 20.43
N GLY A 142 -2.59 25.23 20.40
CA GLY A 142 -3.53 25.98 19.55
C GLY A 142 -3.32 25.78 18.06
N VAL A 143 -2.62 24.72 17.64
CA VAL A 143 -2.32 24.42 16.24
C VAL A 143 -3.51 23.70 15.61
N GLN A 144 -3.98 24.23 14.46
CA GLN A 144 -4.96 23.54 13.63
C GLN A 144 -4.27 22.56 12.67
N VAL A 145 -5.01 21.58 12.15
CA VAL A 145 -4.50 20.68 11.09
C VAL A 145 -4.16 21.52 9.86
N PRO A 146 -2.90 21.51 9.40
CA PRO A 146 -2.47 22.33 8.28
C PRO A 146 -3.04 21.83 6.96
N THR A 147 -3.43 22.76 6.09
CA THR A 147 -3.98 22.49 4.74
C THR A 147 -3.04 22.92 3.61
N THR A 148 -2.00 23.71 3.95
CA THR A 148 -0.97 24.19 3.05
C THR A 148 0.43 23.84 3.56
N TRP A 149 1.42 23.86 2.67
CA TRP A 149 2.82 23.63 3.06
C TRP A 149 3.33 24.67 4.05
N ASP A 150 3.00 25.94 3.83
CA ASP A 150 3.44 27.02 4.73
C ASP A 150 2.80 26.88 6.12
N GLU A 151 1.53 26.51 6.20
CA GLU A 151 0.88 26.19 7.48
C GLU A 151 1.54 24.98 8.18
N PHE A 152 1.94 23.96 7.42
CA PHE A 152 2.63 22.79 7.98
C PHE A 152 4.01 23.19 8.53
N MET A 153 4.77 24.01 7.79
CA MET A 153 6.06 24.53 8.26
C MET A 153 5.89 25.42 9.49
N ALA A 154 4.88 26.30 9.50
CA ALA A 154 4.56 27.15 10.67
C ALA A 154 4.18 26.32 11.90
N ALA A 155 3.41 25.23 11.72
CA ALA A 155 3.12 24.30 12.81
C ALA A 155 4.40 23.64 13.35
N CYS A 156 5.33 23.23 12.49
CA CYS A 156 6.62 22.68 12.91
C CYS A 156 7.43 23.70 13.71
N GLU A 157 7.51 24.95 13.27
CA GLU A 157 8.22 25.99 14.03
C GLU A 157 7.53 26.31 15.37
N THR A 158 6.20 26.28 15.44
CA THR A 158 5.45 26.48 16.70
C THR A 158 5.80 25.38 17.71
N PHE A 159 5.78 24.10 17.30
CA PHE A 159 6.17 23.00 18.18
C PHE A 159 7.63 23.11 18.62
N LYS A 160 8.53 23.41 17.71
CA LYS A 160 9.95 23.58 18.00
C LYS A 160 10.21 24.72 19.00
N ALA A 161 9.53 25.86 18.84
CA ALA A 161 9.60 26.99 19.76
C ALA A 161 9.07 26.63 21.16
N ALA A 162 8.09 25.74 21.24
CA ALA A 162 7.56 25.21 22.50
C ALA A 162 8.45 24.09 23.11
N GLY A 163 9.59 23.75 22.50
CA GLY A 163 10.47 22.66 22.96
C GLY A 163 9.94 21.24 22.65
N ILE A 164 8.94 21.15 21.76
CA ILE A 164 8.33 19.89 21.35
C ILE A 164 8.97 19.46 20.01
N THR A 165 9.39 18.22 19.89
CA THR A 165 9.84 17.67 18.62
C THR A 165 8.70 17.72 17.60
N PRO A 166 8.83 18.42 16.46
CA PRO A 166 7.74 18.50 15.49
C PRO A 166 7.42 17.16 14.85
N ILE A 167 8.42 16.44 14.36
CA ILE A 167 8.28 15.16 13.65
C ILE A 167 9.18 14.12 14.30
N TYR A 168 8.66 12.94 14.67
CA TYR A 168 9.53 11.89 15.15
C TYR A 168 10.16 11.12 13.99
N GLY A 169 11.48 11.15 13.88
CA GLY A 169 12.26 10.48 12.83
C GLY A 169 12.75 9.10 13.28
N THR A 170 12.55 8.09 12.42
CA THR A 170 12.99 6.69 12.63
C THR A 170 13.91 6.26 11.49
N PHE A 171 14.94 7.07 11.22
CA PHE A 171 15.74 7.00 10.00
C PHE A 171 16.68 5.79 9.94
N LYS A 172 16.86 5.05 11.05
CA LYS A 172 17.57 3.77 11.04
C LYS A 172 16.88 2.75 10.15
N ASP A 173 15.56 2.72 10.16
CA ASP A 173 14.77 1.84 9.31
C ASP A 173 14.45 2.58 8.01
N ASN A 174 15.21 2.31 6.95
CA ASN A 174 15.17 3.03 5.67
C ASN A 174 13.79 3.05 4.99
N TRP A 175 12.98 2.00 5.19
CA TRP A 175 11.63 1.92 4.64
C TRP A 175 10.71 3.02 5.18
N THR A 176 10.94 3.50 6.42
CA THR A 176 10.15 4.60 7.00
C THR A 176 10.39 5.93 6.29
N LEU A 177 11.60 6.14 5.77
CA LEU A 177 11.91 7.28 4.92
C LEU A 177 11.28 7.14 3.52
N GLY A 178 11.25 5.93 2.97
CA GLY A 178 10.63 5.67 1.67
C GLY A 178 9.11 5.82 1.72
N GLN A 179 8.43 5.06 2.57
CA GLN A 179 6.96 5.06 2.63
C GLN A 179 6.36 6.29 3.31
N GLY A 180 7.07 6.90 4.26
CA GLY A 180 6.61 8.09 4.96
C GLY A 180 7.01 9.37 4.23
N MET A 181 8.30 9.64 4.10
CA MET A 181 8.78 10.93 3.61
C MET A 181 8.80 11.03 2.08
N PHE A 182 9.44 10.06 1.40
CA PHE A 182 9.56 10.08 -0.06
C PHE A 182 8.20 9.97 -0.74
N ASP A 183 7.38 8.97 -0.37
CA ASP A 183 6.05 8.80 -0.95
C ASP A 183 5.16 10.02 -0.74
N TYR A 184 5.17 10.61 0.47
CA TYR A 184 4.29 11.74 0.77
C TYR A 184 4.69 13.00 0.00
N VAL A 185 5.98 13.30 -0.10
CA VAL A 185 6.42 14.51 -0.82
C VAL A 185 6.33 14.30 -2.33
N ALA A 186 6.89 13.21 -2.86
CA ALA A 186 6.87 12.94 -4.29
C ALA A 186 5.44 12.78 -4.82
N GLY A 187 4.63 11.94 -4.16
CA GLY A 187 3.26 11.67 -4.59
C GLY A 187 2.32 12.87 -4.46
N GLY A 188 2.56 13.74 -3.47
CA GLY A 188 1.79 14.98 -3.35
C GLY A 188 2.13 16.02 -4.41
N MET A 189 3.32 15.95 -5.03
CA MET A 189 3.81 16.91 -6.04
C MET A 189 3.67 16.40 -7.48
N LEU A 190 3.53 15.09 -7.68
CA LEU A 190 3.54 14.46 -9.00
C LEU A 190 2.25 13.67 -9.25
N ASP A 191 1.87 13.52 -10.52
CA ASP A 191 1.02 12.41 -10.93
C ASP A 191 1.89 11.16 -11.05
N VAL A 192 1.91 10.38 -9.96
CA VAL A 192 2.78 9.21 -9.83
C VAL A 192 2.42 8.13 -10.86
N GLY A 193 1.12 7.91 -11.09
CA GLY A 193 0.65 6.90 -12.04
C GLY A 193 1.07 7.24 -13.47
N ASP A 194 0.82 8.47 -13.90
CA ASP A 194 1.20 8.98 -15.22
C ASP A 194 2.74 8.95 -15.40
N PHE A 195 3.49 9.39 -14.38
CA PHE A 195 4.94 9.35 -14.44
C PHE A 195 5.49 7.93 -14.67
N PHE A 196 5.07 6.94 -13.86
CA PHE A 196 5.57 5.57 -14.01
C PHE A 196 5.08 4.89 -15.29
N SER A 197 3.88 5.23 -15.77
CA SER A 197 3.38 4.76 -17.06
C SER A 197 4.28 5.25 -18.20
N LYS A 198 4.58 6.54 -18.25
CA LYS A 198 5.48 7.15 -19.27
C LYS A 198 6.91 6.64 -19.14
N LEU A 199 7.42 6.52 -17.90
CA LEU A 199 8.75 5.97 -17.64
C LEU A 199 8.87 4.53 -18.14
N THR A 200 7.86 3.71 -17.92
CA THR A 200 7.80 2.32 -18.41
C THR A 200 7.75 2.26 -19.94
N ALA A 201 6.94 3.13 -20.56
CA ALA A 201 6.85 3.20 -22.02
C ALA A 201 8.18 3.62 -22.68
N ARG A 202 9.02 4.40 -22.00
CA ARG A 202 10.37 4.78 -22.47
C ARG A 202 11.34 3.59 -22.49
N GLY A 203 11.13 2.58 -21.68
CA GLY A 203 11.96 1.38 -21.59
C GLY A 203 13.42 1.72 -21.22
N ALA A 204 14.37 1.12 -21.92
CA ALA A 204 15.81 1.34 -21.68
C ALA A 204 16.35 2.69 -22.18
N ASN A 205 15.53 3.50 -22.86
CA ASN A 205 15.93 4.82 -23.38
C ASN A 205 15.87 5.94 -22.32
N ILE A 206 15.96 5.57 -21.05
CA ILE A 206 16.00 6.52 -19.94
C ILE A 206 17.42 7.03 -19.79
N THR A 207 17.57 8.35 -19.93
CA THR A 207 18.82 9.08 -19.70
C THR A 207 18.56 10.18 -18.67
N GLN A 208 19.60 10.60 -17.97
CA GLN A 208 19.53 11.75 -17.08
C GLN A 208 19.05 12.98 -17.86
N GLY A 209 18.03 13.68 -17.34
CA GLY A 209 17.45 14.84 -18.00
C GLY A 209 16.45 14.51 -19.12
N ALA A 210 16.14 13.26 -19.40
CA ALA A 210 15.00 12.90 -20.25
C ALA A 210 13.69 13.44 -19.64
N PRO A 211 12.68 13.83 -20.45
CA PRO A 211 11.43 14.38 -19.93
C PRO A 211 10.75 13.51 -18.86
N GLU A 212 10.82 12.17 -19.04
CA GLU A 212 10.30 11.19 -18.11
C GLU A 212 11.45 10.49 -17.38
N SER A 213 12.25 11.24 -16.62
CA SER A 213 13.33 10.73 -15.77
C SER A 213 13.13 11.21 -14.33
N PHE A 214 13.71 10.50 -13.36
CA PHE A 214 13.72 10.95 -11.97
C PHE A 214 14.44 12.28 -11.83
N THR A 215 15.55 12.48 -12.55
CA THR A 215 16.30 13.72 -12.56
C THR A 215 15.49 14.92 -13.04
N SER A 216 14.56 14.73 -13.97
CA SER A 216 13.72 15.83 -14.49
C SER A 216 12.47 16.09 -13.62
N ASN A 217 11.93 15.07 -12.95
CA ASN A 217 10.60 15.18 -12.33
C ASN A 217 10.64 15.25 -10.80
N PHE A 218 11.60 14.58 -10.12
CA PHE A 218 11.62 14.48 -8.66
C PHE A 218 12.46 15.57 -7.96
N GLY A 219 13.20 16.36 -8.72
CA GLY A 219 14.04 17.44 -8.18
C GLY A 219 13.33 18.37 -7.19
N PRO A 220 12.12 18.89 -7.50
CA PRO A 220 11.37 19.77 -6.61
C PRO A 220 10.95 19.13 -5.27
N ALA A 221 10.86 17.80 -5.18
CA ALA A 221 10.51 17.10 -3.95
C ALA A 221 11.67 17.09 -2.92
N LEU A 222 12.91 17.09 -3.39
CA LEU A 222 14.08 16.87 -2.54
C LEU A 222 14.30 17.92 -1.45
N PRO A 223 14.17 19.23 -1.72
CA PRO A 223 14.28 20.26 -0.66
C PRO A 223 13.24 20.07 0.44
N LYS A 224 12.00 19.70 0.08
CA LYS A 224 10.93 19.48 1.07
C LYS A 224 11.22 18.26 1.95
N MET A 225 11.75 17.19 1.39
CA MET A 225 12.19 16.03 2.18
C MET A 225 13.26 16.43 3.21
N LEU A 226 14.24 17.24 2.82
CA LEU A 226 15.29 17.72 3.75
C LEU A 226 14.72 18.67 4.81
N GLN A 227 13.73 19.52 4.47
CA GLN A 227 13.04 20.36 5.44
C GLN A 227 12.30 19.50 6.48
N LEU A 228 11.56 18.47 6.07
CA LEU A 228 10.90 17.53 6.98
C LEU A 228 11.93 16.82 7.89
N ALA A 229 13.04 16.35 7.33
CA ALA A 229 14.09 15.70 8.10
C ALA A 229 14.72 16.63 9.14
N ALA A 230 14.85 17.93 8.83
CA ALA A 230 15.41 18.93 9.75
C ALA A 230 14.53 19.21 10.98
N PHE A 231 13.23 18.90 10.91
CA PHE A 231 12.30 18.99 12.05
C PHE A 231 12.25 17.73 12.91
N SER A 232 13.05 16.71 12.60
CA SER A 232 13.15 15.52 13.43
C SER A 232 14.08 15.74 14.64
N GLN A 233 13.87 14.93 15.66
CA GLN A 233 14.72 14.96 16.87
C GLN A 233 16.20 14.65 16.54
N ASN A 234 17.10 15.14 17.40
CA ASN A 234 18.49 14.74 17.33
C ASN A 234 18.64 13.21 17.46
N GLY A 235 19.54 12.62 16.67
CA GLY A 235 19.77 11.19 16.68
C GLY A 235 18.73 10.35 15.94
N ALA A 236 17.86 10.94 15.10
CA ALA A 236 16.87 10.22 14.29
C ALA A 236 17.50 9.06 13.46
N ALA A 237 18.75 9.23 13.01
CA ALA A 237 19.52 8.20 12.29
C ALA A 237 19.77 6.91 13.08
N SER A 238 19.70 6.96 14.41
CA SER A 238 19.88 5.79 15.29
C SER A 238 18.55 5.17 15.76
N LYS A 239 17.43 5.81 15.50
CA LYS A 239 16.11 5.37 15.94
C LYS A 239 15.46 4.45 14.91
N ASN A 240 14.99 3.28 15.37
CA ASN A 240 14.22 2.35 14.58
C ASN A 240 12.72 2.60 14.72
N TYR A 241 11.90 1.89 13.97
CA TYR A 241 10.44 2.01 13.96
C TYR A 241 9.81 1.70 15.33
N ALA A 242 10.29 0.68 16.04
CA ALA A 242 9.77 0.32 17.36
C ALA A 242 10.08 1.41 18.39
N ASP A 243 11.30 1.98 18.35
CA ASP A 243 11.67 3.14 19.19
C ASP A 243 10.74 4.32 18.93
N GLY A 244 10.42 4.58 17.65
CA GLY A 244 9.54 5.66 17.23
C GLY A 244 8.12 5.47 17.72
N ASN A 245 7.56 4.28 17.58
CA ASN A 245 6.22 3.98 18.08
C ASN A 245 6.12 4.19 19.58
N ALA A 246 7.09 3.69 20.36
CA ALA A 246 7.10 3.85 21.80
C ALA A 246 7.25 5.33 22.23
N ALA A 247 8.10 6.10 21.56
CA ALA A 247 8.37 7.49 21.87
C ALA A 247 7.18 8.40 21.48
N PHE A 248 6.64 8.22 20.27
CA PHE A 248 5.51 9.01 19.80
C PHE A 248 4.24 8.76 20.63
N ALA A 249 3.95 7.51 20.97
CA ALA A 249 2.84 7.16 21.85
C ALA A 249 2.93 7.82 23.25
N LYS A 250 4.14 8.11 23.73
CA LYS A 250 4.40 8.85 24.96
C LYS A 250 4.36 10.38 24.81
N GLY A 251 4.02 10.90 23.62
CA GLY A 251 3.93 12.33 23.36
C GLY A 251 5.27 13.03 23.19
N GLN A 252 6.34 12.33 22.79
CA GLN A 252 7.66 12.93 22.58
C GLN A 252 7.77 13.71 21.26
N ALA A 253 6.76 13.66 20.41
CA ALA A 253 6.68 14.47 19.20
C ALA A 253 5.22 14.79 18.87
N ALA A 254 5.00 15.86 18.10
CA ALA A 254 3.69 16.29 17.67
C ALA A 254 3.16 15.47 16.48
N MET A 255 4.05 15.08 15.55
CA MET A 255 3.71 14.41 14.29
C MET A 255 4.63 13.22 14.01
N TYR A 256 4.12 12.28 13.18
CA TYR A 256 4.82 11.06 12.78
C TYR A 256 4.46 10.72 11.34
N LEU A 257 5.47 10.67 10.46
CA LEU A 257 5.29 10.38 9.03
C LEU A 257 5.22 8.86 8.83
N GLN A 258 4.10 8.27 9.27
CA GLN A 258 3.80 6.85 9.15
C GLN A 258 2.35 6.68 8.68
N GLY A 259 1.95 5.44 8.39
CA GLY A 259 0.60 5.13 7.96
C GLY A 259 -0.20 4.32 9.01
N PRO A 260 -1.39 3.79 8.63
CA PRO A 260 -2.29 3.09 9.54
C PRO A 260 -1.67 1.83 10.18
N TRP A 261 -0.62 1.26 9.56
CA TRP A 261 0.15 0.15 10.12
C TRP A 261 0.79 0.46 11.49
N ALA A 262 1.00 1.74 11.83
CA ALA A 262 1.55 2.13 13.13
C ALA A 262 0.46 2.24 14.22
N LEU A 263 -0.78 2.49 13.87
CA LEU A 263 -1.83 2.90 14.82
C LEU A 263 -2.06 1.87 15.93
N SER A 264 -2.15 0.59 15.60
CA SER A 264 -2.34 -0.47 16.59
C SER A 264 -1.20 -0.55 17.60
N GLN A 265 0.05 -0.37 17.13
CA GLN A 265 1.25 -0.38 17.99
C GLN A 265 1.31 0.87 18.88
N LEU A 266 0.92 2.04 18.35
CA LEU A 266 0.84 3.28 19.11
C LEU A 266 -0.18 3.16 20.26
N VAL A 267 -1.37 2.63 19.97
CA VAL A 267 -2.41 2.40 20.98
C VAL A 267 -1.99 1.33 21.98
N ALA A 268 -1.31 0.27 21.55
CA ALA A 268 -0.77 -0.75 22.45
C ALA A 268 0.29 -0.19 23.41
N ALA A 269 1.13 0.76 22.92
CA ALA A 269 2.14 1.42 23.74
C ALA A 269 1.56 2.45 24.72
N ASN A 270 0.45 3.10 24.36
CA ASN A 270 -0.30 4.02 25.22
C ASN A 270 -1.78 4.04 24.84
N LYS A 271 -2.60 3.37 25.65
CA LYS A 271 -4.07 3.28 25.42
C LYS A 271 -4.80 4.63 25.46
N ASN A 272 -4.20 5.65 26.08
CA ASN A 272 -4.79 6.97 26.23
C ASN A 272 -4.32 7.97 25.16
N VAL A 273 -3.45 7.57 24.23
CA VAL A 273 -2.98 8.46 23.18
C VAL A 273 -4.12 8.82 22.22
N ARG A 274 -4.33 10.12 22.00
CA ARG A 274 -5.35 10.61 21.11
C ARG A 274 -4.72 10.97 19.76
N LEU A 275 -4.96 10.12 18.79
CA LEU A 275 -4.37 10.22 17.45
C LEU A 275 -5.38 10.75 16.43
N GLY A 276 -4.87 11.40 15.40
CA GLY A 276 -5.54 11.68 14.15
C GLY A 276 -4.55 11.54 13.01
N SER A 277 -5.06 11.57 11.78
CA SER A 277 -4.22 11.59 10.57
C SER A 277 -4.75 12.63 9.59
N PHE A 278 -3.86 13.22 8.80
CA PHE A 278 -4.22 14.13 7.71
C PHE A 278 -3.25 13.94 6.55
N PRO A 279 -3.69 14.22 5.29
CA PRO A 279 -2.78 14.19 4.15
C PRO A 279 -1.69 15.25 4.28
N LEU A 280 -0.43 14.93 4.01
CA LEU A 280 0.64 15.93 4.03
C LEU A 280 0.40 16.96 2.91
N PRO A 281 0.14 18.24 3.24
CA PRO A 281 0.10 19.28 2.22
C PRO A 281 1.52 19.59 1.75
N VAL A 282 1.78 19.48 0.46
CA VAL A 282 3.12 19.71 -0.12
C VAL A 282 3.17 20.94 -1.04
N THR A 283 2.04 21.62 -1.22
CA THR A 283 1.90 22.88 -1.94
C THR A 283 1.14 23.88 -1.08
N ASN A 284 1.08 25.15 -1.52
CA ASN A 284 0.29 26.19 -0.86
C ASN A 284 -1.13 26.33 -1.42
N ASN A 285 -1.55 25.38 -2.26
CA ASN A 285 -2.93 25.26 -2.71
C ASN A 285 -3.59 24.06 -2.03
N PRO A 286 -4.55 24.25 -1.11
CA PRO A 286 -5.23 23.14 -0.42
C PRO A 286 -5.88 22.12 -1.35
N ALA A 287 -6.30 22.54 -2.57
CA ALA A 287 -6.92 21.67 -3.56
C ALA A 287 -5.94 20.60 -4.11
N ASP A 288 -4.63 20.83 -4.04
CA ASP A 288 -3.61 19.87 -4.48
C ASP A 288 -3.35 18.77 -3.43
N THR A 289 -3.86 18.96 -2.21
CA THR A 289 -3.59 18.02 -1.11
C THR A 289 -4.31 16.70 -1.34
N LYS A 290 -3.52 15.63 -1.41
CA LYS A 290 -3.98 14.27 -1.70
C LYS A 290 -3.49 13.29 -0.63
N ALA A 291 -4.30 12.28 -0.33
CA ALA A 291 -3.86 11.19 0.54
C ALA A 291 -3.01 10.17 -0.24
N ARG A 292 -1.97 9.66 0.39
CA ARG A 292 -1.30 8.47 -0.13
C ARG A 292 -2.17 7.24 0.12
N VAL A 293 -2.38 6.41 -0.88
CA VAL A 293 -3.11 5.15 -0.74
C VAL A 293 -2.30 3.98 -1.27
N ASN A 294 -2.60 2.79 -0.76
CA ASN A 294 -2.18 1.52 -1.35
C ASN A 294 -3.37 0.58 -1.31
N VAL A 295 -3.54 -0.21 -2.36
CA VAL A 295 -4.38 -1.41 -2.27
C VAL A 295 -3.60 -2.43 -1.44
N ASP A 296 -3.92 -2.46 -0.15
CA ASP A 296 -3.19 -3.21 0.87
C ASP A 296 -3.47 -4.72 0.77
N MET A 297 -4.66 -5.07 0.32
CA MET A 297 -5.04 -6.42 -0.05
C MET A 297 -5.91 -6.39 -1.31
N ALA A 298 -5.51 -7.16 -2.32
CA ALA A 298 -6.30 -7.45 -3.51
C ALA A 298 -6.52 -8.96 -3.62
N LEU A 299 -7.73 -9.36 -3.91
CA LEU A 299 -8.14 -10.76 -4.09
C LEU A 299 -7.92 -11.19 -5.53
N SER A 300 -7.30 -12.34 -5.72
CA SER A 300 -7.11 -12.98 -7.03
C SER A 300 -7.39 -14.47 -6.95
N ILE A 301 -7.81 -15.08 -8.05
CA ILE A 301 -7.93 -16.52 -8.21
C ILE A 301 -6.85 -16.99 -9.18
N THR A 302 -6.10 -18.02 -8.82
CA THR A 302 -5.08 -18.58 -9.71
C THR A 302 -5.76 -19.14 -10.96
N ARG A 303 -5.29 -18.76 -12.16
CA ARG A 303 -5.93 -19.06 -13.45
C ARG A 303 -6.20 -20.53 -13.69
N ASN A 304 -5.26 -21.40 -13.35
CA ASN A 304 -5.33 -22.84 -13.61
C ASN A 304 -5.81 -23.64 -12.40
N THR A 305 -6.51 -22.99 -11.43
CA THR A 305 -7.08 -23.76 -10.32
C THR A 305 -8.12 -24.76 -10.82
N PRO A 306 -8.08 -26.01 -10.37
CA PRO A 306 -9.13 -26.98 -10.68
C PRO A 306 -10.44 -26.69 -9.92
N ASN A 307 -10.41 -25.78 -8.95
CA ASN A 307 -11.48 -25.47 -8.01
C ASN A 307 -12.17 -24.12 -8.30
N MET A 308 -12.17 -23.66 -9.57
CA MET A 308 -12.60 -22.31 -9.96
C MET A 308 -13.97 -21.92 -9.36
N ALA A 309 -14.98 -22.76 -9.50
CA ALA A 309 -16.33 -22.44 -9.00
C ALA A 309 -16.38 -22.24 -7.47
N ALA A 310 -15.65 -23.07 -6.72
CA ALA A 310 -15.54 -22.94 -5.28
C ALA A 310 -14.73 -21.69 -4.88
N ALA A 311 -13.66 -21.39 -5.62
CA ALA A 311 -12.85 -20.19 -5.41
C ALA A 311 -13.66 -18.90 -5.67
N GLN A 312 -14.48 -18.86 -6.73
CA GLN A 312 -15.38 -17.73 -7.00
C GLN A 312 -16.43 -17.54 -5.90
N ARG A 313 -16.99 -18.62 -5.35
CA ARG A 313 -17.92 -18.56 -4.19
C ARG A 313 -17.23 -17.95 -2.99
N PHE A 314 -15.98 -18.36 -2.69
CA PHE A 314 -15.24 -17.82 -1.56
C PHE A 314 -14.85 -16.37 -1.75
N VAL A 315 -14.38 -15.95 -2.93
CA VAL A 315 -14.07 -14.55 -3.25
C VAL A 315 -15.34 -13.69 -3.18
N SER A 316 -16.49 -14.18 -3.67
CA SER A 316 -17.76 -13.48 -3.54
C SER A 316 -18.15 -13.26 -2.08
N TYR A 317 -18.00 -14.26 -1.24
CA TYR A 317 -18.26 -14.14 0.19
C TYR A 317 -17.31 -13.16 0.90
N LEU A 318 -16.03 -13.18 0.55
CA LEU A 318 -15.06 -12.21 1.10
C LEU A 318 -15.44 -10.76 0.79
N LEU A 319 -16.04 -10.51 -0.38
CA LEU A 319 -16.48 -9.17 -0.82
C LEU A 319 -17.92 -8.83 -0.39
N GLU A 320 -18.59 -9.68 0.39
CA GLU A 320 -19.87 -9.28 1.01
C GLU A 320 -19.64 -8.08 1.95
N PRO A 321 -20.54 -7.09 1.95
CA PRO A 321 -20.39 -5.87 2.75
C PRO A 321 -20.13 -6.15 4.25
N SER A 322 -20.77 -7.19 4.80
CA SER A 322 -20.60 -7.62 6.20
C SER A 322 -19.17 -8.09 6.51
N VAL A 323 -18.50 -8.70 5.53
CA VAL A 323 -17.14 -9.22 5.67
C VAL A 323 -16.12 -8.11 5.40
N VAL A 324 -16.15 -7.54 4.19
CA VAL A 324 -15.12 -6.58 3.78
C VAL A 324 -15.13 -5.29 4.63
N ASN A 325 -16.32 -4.77 4.99
CA ASN A 325 -16.40 -3.56 5.80
C ASN A 325 -15.92 -3.81 7.24
N THR A 326 -16.30 -4.95 7.83
CA THR A 326 -15.80 -5.34 9.17
C THR A 326 -14.27 -5.50 9.20
N TYR A 327 -13.69 -6.06 8.13
CA TYR A 327 -12.23 -6.12 8.00
C TYR A 327 -11.60 -4.74 8.04
N ASN A 328 -12.09 -3.84 7.19
CA ASN A 328 -11.50 -2.52 7.01
C ASN A 328 -11.68 -1.63 8.25
N GLU A 329 -12.83 -1.70 8.92
CA GLU A 329 -13.06 -1.02 10.20
C GLU A 329 -12.05 -1.47 11.28
N LYS A 330 -11.89 -2.79 11.46
CA LYS A 330 -10.98 -3.36 12.49
C LYS A 330 -9.50 -3.05 12.22
N ASN A 331 -9.13 -2.83 10.97
CA ASN A 331 -7.75 -2.61 10.56
C ASN A 331 -7.43 -1.14 10.24
N ALA A 332 -8.29 -0.19 10.63
CA ALA A 332 -8.15 1.24 10.34
C ALA A 332 -7.85 1.49 8.84
N ALA A 333 -8.61 0.82 7.98
CA ALA A 333 -8.51 0.87 6.54
C ALA A 333 -9.84 1.30 5.91
N PHE A 334 -9.84 1.54 4.61
CA PHE A 334 -11.00 1.96 3.83
C PHE A 334 -11.52 0.79 3.00
N SER A 335 -12.84 0.59 3.03
CA SER A 335 -13.49 -0.40 2.18
C SER A 335 -13.43 0.04 0.72
N PRO A 336 -13.19 -0.90 -0.22
CA PRO A 336 -13.19 -0.60 -1.64
C PRO A 336 -14.59 -0.54 -2.26
N LEU A 337 -15.65 -0.82 -1.49
CA LEU A 337 -17.02 -0.87 -2.03
C LEU A 337 -17.57 0.53 -2.33
N LYS A 338 -18.38 0.64 -3.38
CA LYS A 338 -19.10 1.87 -3.76
C LYS A 338 -19.95 2.43 -2.63
N ASP A 339 -20.66 1.54 -1.92
CA ASP A 339 -21.60 1.88 -0.86
C ASP A 339 -21.00 1.59 0.51
N ALA A 340 -19.68 1.82 0.67
CA ALA A 340 -19.01 1.64 1.95
C ALA A 340 -19.55 2.63 3.00
N PRO A 341 -19.72 2.19 4.26
CA PRO A 341 -20.12 3.09 5.33
C PRO A 341 -19.04 4.15 5.58
N ALA A 342 -19.47 5.30 6.10
CA ALA A 342 -18.54 6.35 6.52
C ALA A 342 -17.57 5.82 7.59
N VAL A 343 -16.30 6.24 7.49
CA VAL A 343 -15.29 5.85 8.47
C VAL A 343 -15.47 6.70 9.73
N GLU A 344 -15.73 6.05 10.86
CA GLU A 344 -15.91 6.70 12.16
C GLU A 344 -14.65 6.73 13.03
N ASN A 345 -13.64 5.91 12.70
CA ASN A 345 -12.40 5.83 13.46
C ASN A 345 -11.65 7.17 13.46
N PRO A 346 -11.55 7.89 14.60
CA PRO A 346 -10.97 9.23 14.67
C PRO A 346 -9.49 9.26 14.30
N GLN A 347 -8.81 8.13 14.26
CA GLN A 347 -7.41 8.04 13.88
C GLN A 347 -7.20 8.25 12.38
N ILE A 348 -8.21 7.94 11.56
CA ILE A 348 -8.13 8.01 10.09
C ILE A 348 -9.22 8.88 9.43
N THR A 349 -10.21 9.37 10.18
CA THR A 349 -11.29 10.22 9.63
C THR A 349 -10.77 11.46 8.90
N GLY A 350 -9.62 12.01 9.28
CA GLY A 350 -9.02 13.14 8.58
C GLY A 350 -8.52 12.83 7.15
N LEU A 351 -8.50 11.55 6.75
CA LEU A 351 -8.18 11.09 5.40
C LEU A 351 -9.45 10.80 4.57
N SER A 352 -10.62 10.69 5.21
CA SER A 352 -11.85 10.22 4.58
C SER A 352 -12.28 11.05 3.37
N ALA A 353 -12.26 12.40 3.49
CA ALA A 353 -12.61 13.28 2.39
C ALA A 353 -11.73 13.04 1.16
N SER A 354 -10.41 12.88 1.37
CA SER A 354 -9.49 12.60 0.25
C SER A 354 -9.80 11.27 -0.43
N VAL A 355 -10.13 10.23 0.34
CA VAL A 355 -10.48 8.91 -0.23
C VAL A 355 -11.81 8.96 -0.96
N THR A 356 -12.86 9.53 -0.34
CA THR A 356 -14.23 9.58 -0.92
C THR A 356 -14.29 10.43 -2.18
N GLU A 357 -13.54 11.54 -2.22
CA GLU A 357 -13.50 12.45 -3.38
C GLU A 357 -12.56 11.96 -4.48
N GLY A 358 -11.79 10.90 -4.24
CA GLY A 358 -10.79 10.39 -5.19
C GLY A 358 -9.55 11.28 -5.29
N ARG A 359 -9.29 12.12 -4.27
CA ARG A 359 -8.08 12.96 -4.15
C ARG A 359 -6.98 12.17 -3.46
N TYR A 360 -6.45 11.18 -4.16
CA TYR A 360 -5.37 10.33 -3.66
C TYR A 360 -4.39 9.94 -4.77
N TYR A 361 -3.28 9.38 -4.38
CA TYR A 361 -2.27 8.78 -5.25
C TYR A 361 -1.76 7.48 -4.64
N GLN A 362 -1.34 6.55 -5.47
CA GLN A 362 -0.64 5.35 -5.02
C GLN A 362 0.81 5.71 -4.72
N GLY A 363 1.35 5.24 -3.58
CA GLY A 363 2.71 5.56 -3.18
C GLY A 363 3.74 5.20 -4.27
N ALA A 364 4.66 6.12 -4.56
CA ALA A 364 5.69 5.92 -5.59
C ALA A 364 6.51 4.64 -5.36
N THR A 365 6.74 4.28 -4.10
CA THR A 365 7.48 3.06 -3.72
C THR A 365 6.86 1.77 -4.22
N THR A 366 5.54 1.75 -4.49
CA THR A 366 4.84 0.54 -4.97
C THR A 366 5.19 0.19 -6.41
N TYR A 367 5.64 1.16 -7.20
CA TYR A 367 6.02 0.97 -8.60
C TYR A 367 7.44 0.45 -8.79
N PHE A 368 8.27 0.49 -7.75
CA PHE A 368 9.64 0.00 -7.85
C PHE A 368 9.70 -1.52 -7.72
N PRO A 369 10.38 -2.21 -8.65
CA PRO A 369 10.61 -3.64 -8.52
C PRO A 369 11.53 -3.92 -7.32
N PRO A 370 11.39 -5.09 -6.66
CA PRO A 370 12.20 -5.46 -5.50
C PRO A 370 13.71 -5.47 -5.75
N SER A 371 14.14 -5.54 -7.00
CA SER A 371 15.56 -5.50 -7.39
C SER A 371 16.19 -4.11 -7.26
N VAL A 372 15.38 -3.04 -7.14
CA VAL A 372 15.87 -1.67 -6.94
C VAL A 372 15.88 -1.37 -5.43
N PRO A 373 17.02 -1.12 -4.81
CA PRO A 373 17.12 -0.86 -3.38
C PRO A 373 16.75 0.59 -3.05
N LEU A 374 15.54 1.02 -3.45
CA LEU A 374 15.05 2.39 -3.32
C LEU A 374 15.23 2.97 -1.92
N TYR A 375 14.84 2.20 -0.88
CA TYR A 375 14.91 2.69 0.50
C TYR A 375 16.33 3.03 0.94
N ASN A 376 17.33 2.29 0.47
CA ASN A 376 18.74 2.60 0.74
C ASN A 376 19.16 3.90 0.04
N TYR A 377 18.71 4.14 -1.19
CA TYR A 377 18.98 5.39 -1.91
C TYR A 377 18.32 6.59 -1.21
N VAL A 378 17.07 6.47 -0.79
CA VAL A 378 16.36 7.52 -0.03
C VAL A 378 17.09 7.83 1.28
N GLN A 379 17.50 6.81 2.03
CA GLN A 379 18.23 6.98 3.28
C GLN A 379 19.59 7.66 3.05
N SER A 380 20.33 7.22 2.03
CA SER A 380 21.62 7.81 1.65
C SER A 380 21.46 9.28 1.23
N PHE A 381 20.38 9.61 0.54
CA PHE A 381 20.06 11.01 0.19
C PHE A 381 19.78 11.85 1.44
N VAL A 382 18.95 11.38 2.36
CA VAL A 382 18.60 12.13 3.59
C VAL A 382 19.86 12.38 4.44
N TYR A 383 20.80 11.44 4.50
CA TYR A 383 22.06 11.62 5.24
C TYR A 383 23.08 12.48 4.49
N GLY A 384 23.31 12.19 3.23
CA GLY A 384 24.35 12.83 2.42
C GLY A 384 23.92 14.11 1.72
N LYS A 385 22.61 14.37 1.63
CA LYS A 385 21.98 15.54 0.99
C LYS A 385 22.35 15.73 -0.50
N ASN A 386 22.86 14.69 -1.17
CA ASN A 386 23.24 14.75 -2.57
C ASN A 386 22.07 14.30 -3.46
N GLY A 387 21.18 15.27 -3.78
CA GLY A 387 19.99 15.01 -4.59
C GLY A 387 20.29 14.61 -6.04
N GLN A 388 21.31 15.20 -6.66
CA GLN A 388 21.67 14.87 -8.03
C GLN A 388 22.12 13.41 -8.15
N GLN A 389 23.00 12.97 -7.26
CA GLN A 389 23.45 11.58 -7.21
C GLN A 389 22.30 10.60 -6.94
N PHE A 390 21.38 10.98 -6.05
CA PHE A 390 20.20 10.17 -5.74
C PHE A 390 19.32 9.95 -6.95
N LEU A 391 18.93 11.02 -7.66
CA LEU A 391 18.04 10.92 -8.81
C LEU A 391 18.72 10.23 -10.00
N ALA A 392 20.00 10.51 -10.23
CA ALA A 392 20.78 9.83 -11.26
C ALA A 392 20.87 8.32 -11.03
N ALA A 393 21.04 7.90 -9.78
CA ALA A 393 21.05 6.48 -9.41
C ALA A 393 19.70 5.80 -9.70
N LEU A 394 18.57 6.49 -9.46
CA LEU A 394 17.25 5.96 -9.80
C LEU A 394 17.04 5.82 -11.32
N ASP A 395 17.49 6.79 -12.12
CA ASP A 395 17.44 6.70 -13.58
C ASP A 395 18.26 5.50 -14.09
N ASP A 396 19.47 5.30 -13.55
CA ASP A 396 20.34 4.19 -13.91
C ASP A 396 19.75 2.82 -13.50
N GLU A 397 19.17 2.71 -12.30
CA GLU A 397 18.52 1.47 -11.86
C GLU A 397 17.30 1.13 -12.70
N TRP A 398 16.47 2.14 -13.02
CA TRP A 398 15.30 1.91 -13.86
C TRP A 398 15.69 1.44 -15.28
N ARG A 399 16.72 2.05 -15.88
CA ARG A 399 17.25 1.61 -17.16
C ARG A 399 17.70 0.15 -17.12
N ARG A 400 18.43 -0.26 -16.07
CA ARG A 400 18.87 -1.66 -15.88
C ARG A 400 17.69 -2.64 -15.75
N VAL A 401 16.62 -2.21 -15.07
CA VAL A 401 15.39 -3.02 -14.98
C VAL A 401 14.77 -3.18 -16.36
N ALA A 402 14.63 -2.10 -17.12
CA ALA A 402 14.06 -2.13 -18.47
C ALA A 402 14.89 -3.00 -19.44
N GLU A 403 16.22 -2.93 -19.38
CA GLU A 403 17.12 -3.77 -20.17
C GLU A 403 16.91 -5.27 -19.90
N ARG A 404 16.67 -5.66 -18.62
CA ARG A 404 16.42 -7.06 -18.24
C ARG A 404 15.04 -7.56 -18.62
N THR A 405 14.06 -6.67 -18.73
CA THR A 405 12.68 -7.06 -19.07
C THR A 405 12.41 -7.06 -20.57
N ALA A 406 13.30 -6.48 -21.37
CA ALA A 406 13.22 -6.46 -22.83
C ALA A 406 13.75 -7.74 -23.51
N VAL A 407 14.34 -8.67 -22.73
CA VAL A 407 14.84 -9.98 -23.19
C VAL A 407 13.80 -11.05 -22.88
#